data_6570f87f35aa6a1729ab6e4fd61b02a1
#
_entry.id   6570f87f35aa6a1729ab6e4fd61b02a1
#
_cell.length_a   1.000
_cell.length_b   1.000
_cell.length_c   1.000
_cell.angle_alpha   90.00
_cell.angle_beta   90.00
_cell.angle_gamma   90.00
#
_symmetry.space_group_name_H-M   'P 1'
#
loop_
_entity.id
_entity.type
_entity.pdbx_description
1 polymer ?
#
loop_
_entity_poly.entity_id
_entity_poly.type
_entity_poly.pdbx_seq_one_letter_code
_entity_poly.pdbx_strand_id
1 'polypeptide(L)' 'IEVLTVEEAVMRMELADQPTVMFHNAAHGGLNVVYRRADGNFGWIDPEGNSQTRGIR' A
#
# COMPACT_ATOMS: atom_id res chain seq x y z
N ILE A 1 -0.47 -13.48 2.19
CA ILE A 1 -0.11 -12.08 1.90
C ILE A 1 1.33 -12.06 1.43
N GLU A 2 1.57 -11.47 0.28
CA GLU A 2 2.88 -11.50 -0.34
C GLU A 2 3.77 -10.36 0.13
N VAL A 3 5.07 -10.54 -0.03
CA VAL A 3 6.05 -9.49 0.22
C VAL A 3 6.26 -8.76 -1.10
N LEU A 4 5.92 -7.48 -1.15
CA LEU A 4 5.97 -6.70 -2.37
C LEU A 4 6.53 -5.32 -2.07
N THR A 5 7.06 -4.67 -3.12
CA THR A 5 7.31 -3.24 -3.01
C THR A 5 5.98 -2.51 -3.22
N VAL A 6 5.94 -1.24 -2.85
CA VAL A 6 4.73 -0.44 -3.07
C VAL A 6 4.40 -0.39 -4.56
N GLU A 7 5.39 -0.27 -5.42
CA GLU A 7 5.16 -0.21 -6.85
C GLU A 7 4.56 -1.52 -7.37
N GLU A 8 5.06 -2.65 -6.87
CA GLU A 8 4.52 -3.94 -7.27
C GLU A 8 3.08 -4.10 -6.80
N ALA A 9 2.79 -3.61 -5.60
CA ALA A 9 1.44 -3.70 -5.05
C ALA A 9 0.46 -2.86 -5.88
N VAL A 10 0.87 -1.66 -6.29
CA VAL A 10 0.04 -0.82 -7.12
C VAL A 10 -0.20 -1.49 -8.47
N MET A 11 0.83 -2.08 -9.05
CA MET A 11 0.69 -2.78 -10.31
C MET A 11 -0.27 -3.96 -10.19
N ARG A 12 -0.18 -4.73 -9.10
CA ARG A 12 -1.11 -5.83 -8.87
C ARG A 12 -2.53 -5.33 -8.74
N MET A 13 -2.72 -4.22 -8.04
CA MET A 13 -4.03 -3.63 -7.86
C MET A 13 -4.64 -3.27 -9.21
N GLU A 14 -3.83 -2.68 -10.09
CA GLU A 14 -4.33 -2.28 -11.39
C GLU A 14 -4.60 -3.47 -12.31
N LEU A 15 -3.70 -4.44 -12.32
CA LEU A 15 -3.85 -5.60 -13.19
C LEU A 15 -5.05 -6.46 -12.78
N ALA A 16 -5.28 -6.58 -11.49
CA ALA A 16 -6.39 -7.38 -11.00
C ALA A 16 -7.67 -6.59 -10.84
N ASP A 17 -7.62 -5.30 -11.13
CA ASP A 17 -8.77 -4.40 -11.00
C ASP A 17 -9.35 -4.47 -9.58
N GLN A 18 -8.48 -4.50 -8.59
CA GLN A 18 -8.90 -4.56 -7.20
C GLN A 18 -8.91 -3.16 -6.61
N PRO A 19 -9.82 -2.85 -5.69
CA PRO A 19 -9.84 -1.53 -5.05
C PRO A 19 -8.74 -1.37 -4.00
N THR A 20 -8.27 -2.46 -3.43
CA THR A 20 -7.21 -2.43 -2.41
C THR A 20 -6.33 -3.64 -2.54
N VAL A 21 -5.09 -3.53 -2.07
CA VAL A 21 -4.18 -4.67 -1.96
C VAL A 21 -3.45 -4.55 -0.63
N MET A 22 -3.48 -5.62 0.16
CA MET A 22 -2.75 -5.71 1.42
C MET A 22 -1.49 -6.54 1.17
N PHE A 23 -0.36 -6.08 1.65
CA PHE A 23 0.90 -6.75 1.38
C PHE A 23 1.90 -6.48 2.49
N HIS A 24 2.96 -7.29 2.55
CA HIS A 24 4.09 -6.98 3.41
C HIS A 24 5.09 -6.17 2.59
N ASN A 25 5.43 -4.99 3.07
CA ASN A 25 6.32 -4.10 2.34
C ASN A 25 7.73 -4.68 2.36
N ALA A 26 8.31 -4.86 1.18
CA ALA A 26 9.63 -5.47 1.06
C ALA A 26 10.72 -4.63 1.73
N ALA A 27 10.46 -3.35 1.93
CA ALA A 27 11.46 -2.48 2.54
C ALA A 27 11.67 -2.76 4.02
N HIS A 28 10.61 -3.17 4.73
CA HIS A 28 10.75 -3.40 6.18
C HIS A 28 9.92 -4.57 6.70
N GLY A 29 9.19 -5.25 5.84
CA GLY A 29 8.43 -6.41 6.25
C GLY A 29 7.12 -6.12 6.95
N GLY A 30 6.79 -4.87 7.18
CA GLY A 30 5.56 -4.50 7.85
C GLY A 30 4.35 -4.58 6.93
N LEU A 31 3.17 -4.71 7.52
CA LEU A 31 1.95 -4.81 6.75
C LEU A 31 1.55 -3.46 6.21
N ASN A 32 1.27 -3.41 4.92
CA ASN A 32 0.90 -2.18 4.23
C ASN A 32 -0.34 -2.40 3.40
N VAL A 33 -1.02 -1.32 3.06
CA VAL A 33 -2.20 -1.36 2.19
C VAL A 33 -2.09 -0.26 1.16
N VAL A 34 -2.33 -0.60 -0.11
CA VAL A 34 -2.54 0.42 -1.15
C VAL A 34 -4.00 0.36 -1.54
N TYR A 35 -4.57 1.48 -1.92
CA TYR A 35 -5.97 1.55 -2.29
C TYR A 35 -6.17 2.58 -3.39
N ARG A 36 -7.23 2.37 -4.17
CA ARG A 36 -7.54 3.26 -5.28
C ARG A 36 -8.39 4.42 -4.78
N ARG A 37 -8.01 5.63 -5.16
CA ARG A 37 -8.76 6.81 -4.79
C ARG A 37 -9.78 7.15 -5.87
N ALA A 38 -10.79 7.90 -5.47
CA ALA A 38 -11.85 8.30 -6.41
C ALA A 38 -11.33 9.21 -7.51
N ASP A 39 -10.22 9.92 -7.26
CA ASP A 39 -9.69 10.84 -8.25
C ASP A 39 -8.74 10.17 -9.25
N GLY A 40 -8.65 8.85 -9.22
CA GLY A 40 -7.80 8.14 -10.17
C GLY A 40 -6.39 7.89 -9.66
N ASN A 41 -6.04 8.45 -8.52
CA ASN A 41 -4.74 8.20 -7.91
C ASN A 41 -4.86 7.03 -6.94
N PHE A 42 -3.79 6.73 -6.22
CA PHE A 42 -3.84 5.70 -5.19
C PHE A 42 -3.33 6.26 -3.88
N GLY A 43 -3.75 5.63 -2.78
CA GLY A 43 -3.26 5.94 -1.46
C GLY A 43 -2.47 4.77 -0.91
N TRP A 44 -1.63 5.05 0.09
CA TRP A 44 -0.77 4.03 0.68
C TRP A 44 -0.76 4.23 2.19
N ILE A 45 -1.03 3.16 2.92
CA ILE A 45 -1.03 3.18 4.37
C ILE A 45 0.10 2.28 4.87
N ASP A 46 0.99 2.85 5.66
CA ASP A 46 2.11 2.12 6.23
C ASP A 46 2.14 2.39 7.74
N PRO A 47 1.40 1.60 8.51
CA PRO A 47 1.27 1.90 9.94
C PRO A 47 2.55 1.75 10.73
N GLU A 48 3.52 1.00 10.21
CA GLU A 48 4.76 0.81 10.95
C GLU A 48 5.91 1.64 10.44
N GLY A 49 6.06 1.73 9.15
CA GLY A 49 7.22 2.37 8.59
C GLY A 49 7.07 3.85 8.42
N ASN A 50 5.85 4.34 8.42
CA ASN A 50 5.63 5.75 8.20
C ASN A 50 4.85 6.32 9.28
N SER A 51 5.35 6.22 10.38
CA SER A 51 4.61 6.70 11.41
C SER A 51 4.44 8.11 11.41
N GLN A 52 4.98 8.66 10.65
CA GLN A 52 4.80 9.91 10.64
C GLN A 52 3.76 10.39 10.09
N THR A 53 3.51 10.00 9.70
CA THR A 53 2.57 10.62 9.15
C THR A 53 1.58 10.95 9.81
N ARG A 54 1.78 10.82 10.29
CA ARG A 54 1.03 10.94 10.79
C ARG A 54 0.31 11.38 11.20
N GLY A 55 0.63 11.24 11.30
CA GLY A 55 0.17 11.51 11.58
C GLY A 55 -0.37 11.48 12.33
N ILE A 56 -0.30 11.16 12.47
CA ILE A 56 -0.69 11.02 13.00
C ILE A 56 -0.83 11.22 13.96
N ARG A 57 -0.72 11.23 14.15
CA ARG A 57 -0.80 11.33 14.96
C ARG A 57 -1.19 11.64 15.43
#